data_54801886f5be0e9ba63cbc6782eb7487
#
_entry.id   54801886f5be0e9ba63cbc6782eb7487
#
_cell.length_a   1.000
_cell.length_b   1.000
_cell.length_c   1.000
_cell.angle_alpha   90.00
_cell.angle_beta   90.00
_cell.angle_gamma   90.00
#
_symmetry.space_group_name_H-M   'P 1'
#
loop_
_entity.id
_entity.type
_entity.pdbx_description
1 polymer ?
#
loop_
_entity_poly.entity_id
_entity_poly.type
_entity_poly.pdbx_seq_one_letter_code
_entity_poly.pdbx_strand_id
1 'polypeptide(L)'
;MKNKFIKLASDLVSHVHDTGVLSFVFKTKIHFIIICYIYGHDKITFENLCKITQSTVSRTTIQTILLEGVKLGYLKKFIDKKDKRKKYYSCEALSPALEKWHNQQQKIFN
;
A
#
# COMPACT_ATOMS: atom_id res chain seq x y z
N MET A 1 16.09 -22.71 3.98
CA MET A 1 14.70 -22.19 4.01
C MET A 1 14.30 -21.69 5.39
N LYS A 2 14.44 -22.51 6.42
CA LYS A 2 14.03 -22.12 7.80
C LYS A 2 14.73 -20.88 8.30
N ASN A 3 16.05 -20.76 8.08
CA ASN A 3 16.82 -19.57 8.51
C ASN A 3 16.34 -18.29 7.85
N LYS A 4 15.88 -18.37 6.60
CA LYS A 4 15.37 -17.19 5.89
C LYS A 4 14.08 -16.67 6.54
N PHE A 5 13.21 -17.57 6.99
CA PHE A 5 12.00 -17.18 7.67
C PHE A 5 12.27 -16.60 9.06
N ILE A 6 13.28 -17.11 9.77
CA ILE A 6 13.72 -16.53 11.04
C ILE A 6 14.22 -15.12 10.83
N LYS A 7 15.02 -14.88 9.77
CA LYS A 7 15.50 -13.55 9.43
C LYS A 7 14.36 -12.61 9.05
N LEU A 8 13.37 -13.11 8.30
CA LEU A 8 12.19 -12.33 7.96
C LEU A 8 11.41 -11.94 9.22
N ALA A 9 11.18 -12.89 10.11
CA ALA A 9 10.49 -12.63 11.37
C ALA A 9 11.22 -11.57 12.21
N SER A 10 12.55 -11.69 12.29
CA SER A 10 13.39 -10.73 13.00
C SER A 10 13.30 -9.33 12.42
N ASP A 11 13.30 -9.23 11.07
CA ASP A 11 13.14 -7.95 10.38
C ASP A 11 11.76 -7.34 10.69
N LEU A 12 10.70 -8.13 10.62
CA LEU A 12 9.35 -7.66 10.90
C LEU A 12 9.20 -7.20 12.35
N VAL A 13 9.81 -7.91 13.28
CA VAL A 13 9.80 -7.52 14.70
C VAL A 13 10.44 -6.14 14.88
N SER A 14 11.51 -5.84 14.16
CA SER A 14 12.19 -4.55 14.26
C SER A 14 11.30 -3.38 13.82
N HIS A 15 10.25 -3.65 13.05
CA HIS A 15 9.32 -2.63 12.56
C HIS A 15 7.98 -2.59 13.29
N VAL A 16 7.76 -3.45 14.29
CA VAL A 16 6.47 -3.54 14.99
C VAL A 16 6.01 -2.22 15.60
N HIS A 17 6.96 -1.42 16.11
CA HIS A 17 6.64 -0.14 16.73
C HIS A 17 6.90 1.07 15.85
N ASP A 18 7.14 0.86 14.55
CA ASP A 18 7.34 1.97 13.62
C ASP A 18 6.06 2.80 13.50
N THR A 19 6.23 4.12 13.44
CA THR A 19 5.10 5.07 13.35
C THR A 19 5.02 5.78 12.01
N GLY A 20 5.85 5.41 11.05
CA GLY A 20 5.92 6.07 9.76
C GLY A 20 5.14 5.37 8.66
N VAL A 21 5.67 5.52 7.45
CA VAL A 21 5.07 4.99 6.23
C VAL A 21 4.77 3.50 6.31
N LEU A 22 5.73 2.69 6.79
CA LEU A 22 5.55 1.24 6.85
C LEU A 22 4.47 0.83 7.86
N SER A 23 4.25 1.64 8.90
CA SER A 23 3.16 1.42 9.84
C SER A 23 1.80 1.49 9.13
N PHE A 24 1.64 2.42 8.19
CA PHE A 24 0.43 2.53 7.38
C PHE A 24 0.32 1.36 6.40
N VAL A 25 1.40 1.05 5.67
CA VAL A 25 1.43 -0.02 4.66
C VAL A 25 1.05 -1.37 5.27
N PHE A 26 1.54 -1.67 6.46
CA PHE A 26 1.33 -2.95 7.12
C PHE A 26 0.28 -2.92 8.22
N LYS A 27 -0.52 -1.87 8.30
CA LYS A 27 -1.54 -1.73 9.35
C LYS A 27 -2.51 -2.92 9.34
N THR A 28 -2.96 -3.34 8.17
CA THR A 28 -3.72 -4.57 7.98
C THR A 28 -3.29 -5.21 6.66
N LYS A 29 -3.66 -6.46 6.48
CA LYS A 29 -3.45 -7.15 5.20
C LYS A 29 -4.10 -6.38 4.05
N ILE A 30 -5.27 -5.80 4.30
CA ILE A 30 -6.01 -5.06 3.27
C ILE A 30 -5.26 -3.78 2.88
N HIS A 31 -4.68 -3.06 3.85
CA HIS A 31 -3.84 -1.90 3.56
C HIS A 31 -2.72 -2.29 2.59
N PHE A 32 -2.02 -3.38 2.88
CA PHE A 32 -0.92 -3.84 2.04
C PHE A 32 -1.38 -4.19 0.63
N ILE A 33 -2.50 -4.90 0.52
CA ILE A 33 -3.08 -5.26 -0.78
C ILE A 33 -3.39 -4.02 -1.61
N ILE A 34 -4.07 -3.03 -1.02
CA ILE A 34 -4.44 -1.80 -1.71
C ILE A 34 -3.20 -1.04 -2.18
N ILE A 35 -2.21 -0.90 -1.30
CA ILE A 35 -0.95 -0.22 -1.64
C ILE A 35 -0.22 -0.92 -2.78
N CYS A 36 -0.17 -2.24 -2.77
CA CYS A 36 0.46 -3.01 -3.85
C CYS A 36 -0.20 -2.75 -5.20
N TYR A 37 -1.53 -2.69 -5.25
CA TYR A 37 -2.24 -2.40 -6.48
C TYR A 37 -1.98 -0.96 -6.97
N ILE A 38 -1.98 0.00 -6.05
CA ILE A 38 -1.71 1.40 -6.42
C ILE A 38 -0.28 1.53 -6.97
N TYR A 39 0.68 0.94 -6.27
CA TYR A 39 2.08 0.98 -6.68
C TYR A 39 2.28 0.33 -8.06
N GLY A 40 1.71 -0.84 -8.25
CA GLY A 40 1.89 -1.60 -9.49
C GLY A 40 1.25 -0.94 -10.71
N HIS A 41 0.21 -0.14 -10.51
CA HIS A 41 -0.48 0.56 -11.60
C HIS A 41 -0.03 2.02 -11.75
N ASP A 42 0.91 2.48 -10.94
CA ASP A 42 1.36 3.87 -10.84
C ASP A 42 0.24 4.80 -10.33
N LYS A 43 -0.92 4.75 -10.94
CA LYS A 43 -2.14 5.41 -10.46
C LYS A 43 -3.35 4.55 -10.84
N ILE A 44 -4.37 4.55 -9.99
CA ILE A 44 -5.55 3.73 -10.20
C ILE A 44 -6.78 4.44 -9.65
N THR A 45 -7.93 4.21 -10.28
CA THR A 45 -9.19 4.77 -9.81
C THR A 45 -9.78 3.94 -8.67
N PHE A 46 -10.61 4.58 -7.86
CA PHE A 46 -11.37 3.89 -6.83
C PHE A 46 -12.19 2.74 -7.42
N GLU A 47 -12.86 2.97 -8.55
CA GLU A 47 -13.68 1.95 -9.19
C GLU A 47 -12.86 0.75 -9.64
N ASN A 48 -11.66 0.98 -10.19
CA ASN A 48 -10.79 -0.12 -10.58
C ASN A 48 -10.27 -0.90 -9.38
N LEU A 49 -9.98 -0.23 -8.27
CA LEU A 49 -9.62 -0.92 -7.03
C LEU A 49 -10.74 -1.84 -6.56
N CYS A 50 -11.98 -1.36 -6.63
CA CYS A 50 -13.13 -2.18 -6.27
C CYS A 50 -13.28 -3.39 -7.19
N LYS A 51 -13.06 -3.21 -8.49
CA LYS A 51 -13.15 -4.30 -9.48
C LYS A 51 -12.06 -5.35 -9.26
N ILE A 52 -10.82 -4.90 -9.08
CA ILE A 52 -9.68 -5.80 -8.93
C ILE A 52 -9.84 -6.67 -7.69
N THR A 53 -10.35 -6.12 -6.61
CA THR A 53 -10.55 -6.86 -5.37
C THR A 53 -11.78 -7.77 -5.43
N GLN A 54 -12.57 -7.69 -6.51
CA GLN A 54 -13.72 -8.58 -6.78
C GLN A 54 -14.68 -8.71 -5.61
N SER A 55 -14.97 -7.60 -4.95
CA SER A 55 -15.86 -7.56 -3.80
C SER A 55 -15.36 -8.34 -2.58
N THR A 56 -14.12 -8.83 -2.59
CA THR A 56 -13.51 -9.44 -1.41
C THR A 56 -13.33 -8.42 -0.31
N VAL A 57 -13.12 -7.15 -0.70
CA VAL A 57 -13.00 -6.02 0.22
C VAL A 57 -14.16 -5.07 -0.05
N SER A 58 -14.85 -4.63 1.00
CA SER A 58 -15.99 -3.72 0.83
C SER A 58 -15.53 -2.36 0.27
N ARG A 59 -16.40 -1.71 -0.48
CA ARG A 59 -16.16 -0.37 -1.02
C ARG A 59 -15.86 0.63 0.11
N THR A 60 -16.57 0.50 1.23
CA THR A 60 -16.38 1.34 2.41
C THR A 60 -14.98 1.18 2.98
N THR A 61 -14.47 -0.04 3.09
CA THR A 61 -13.13 -0.30 3.58
C THR A 61 -12.07 0.31 2.67
N ILE A 62 -12.21 0.14 1.36
CA ILE A 62 -11.28 0.73 0.38
C ILE A 62 -11.29 2.25 0.52
N GLN A 63 -12.49 2.85 0.58
CA GLN A 63 -12.64 4.30 0.71
C GLN A 63 -11.97 4.82 1.98
N THR A 64 -12.15 4.12 3.10
CA THR A 64 -11.55 4.50 4.39
C THR A 64 -10.03 4.48 4.31
N ILE A 65 -9.44 3.45 3.71
CA ILE A 65 -7.99 3.34 3.54
C ILE A 65 -7.44 4.47 2.66
N LEU A 66 -8.13 4.75 1.54
CA LEU A 66 -7.72 5.81 0.63
C LEU A 66 -7.77 7.19 1.31
N LEU A 67 -8.83 7.47 2.05
CA LEU A 67 -8.98 8.73 2.79
C LEU A 67 -7.89 8.87 3.86
N GLU A 68 -7.60 7.81 4.60
CA GLU A 68 -6.55 7.79 5.60
C GLU A 68 -5.18 8.08 4.96
N GLY A 69 -4.88 7.39 3.85
CA GLY A 69 -3.61 7.57 3.15
C GLY A 69 -3.42 8.98 2.62
N VAL A 70 -4.48 9.59 2.09
CA VAL A 70 -4.44 10.97 1.61
C VAL A 70 -4.25 11.93 2.78
N LYS A 71 -4.97 11.73 3.88
CA LYS A 71 -4.86 12.56 5.08
C LYS A 71 -3.45 12.53 5.66
N LEU A 72 -2.82 11.36 5.68
CA LEU A 72 -1.46 11.20 6.21
C LEU A 72 -0.37 11.63 5.23
N GLY A 73 -0.74 11.98 4.00
CA GLY A 73 0.20 12.40 2.98
C GLY A 73 0.92 11.26 2.25
N TYR A 74 0.52 10.02 2.48
CA TYR A 74 1.13 8.84 1.84
C TYR A 74 0.55 8.55 0.47
N LEU A 75 -0.70 8.94 0.24
CA LEU A 75 -1.37 8.80 -1.05
C LEU A 75 -1.73 10.17 -1.58
N LYS A 76 -1.76 10.29 -2.89
CA LYS A 76 -2.18 11.51 -3.57
C LYS A 76 -3.42 11.22 -4.40
N LYS A 77 -4.39 12.11 -4.32
CA LYS A 77 -5.64 12.01 -5.06
C LYS A 77 -5.64 13.01 -6.20
N PHE A 78 -5.98 12.54 -7.39
CA PHE A 78 -6.11 13.39 -8.58
C PHE A 78 -7.53 13.30 -9.11
N ILE A 79 -8.03 14.41 -9.61
CA ILE A 79 -9.33 14.47 -10.28
C ILE A 79 -9.05 14.56 -11.78
N ASP A 80 -9.74 13.72 -12.58
CA ASP A 80 -9.61 13.74 -14.03
C ASP A 80 -10.10 15.08 -14.57
N LYS A 81 -9.34 15.70 -15.46
CA LYS A 81 -9.69 17.01 -16.03
C LYS A 81 -10.92 16.94 -16.93
N LYS A 82 -11.13 15.80 -17.61
CA LYS A 82 -12.25 15.61 -18.53
C LYS A 82 -13.49 15.09 -17.85
N ASP A 83 -13.33 14.18 -16.88
CA ASP A 83 -14.44 13.62 -16.14
C ASP A 83 -14.17 13.77 -14.64
N LYS A 84 -14.76 14.80 -14.04
CA LYS A 84 -14.55 15.13 -12.62
C LYS A 84 -15.03 14.04 -11.66
N ARG A 85 -15.78 13.05 -12.14
CA ARG A 85 -16.21 11.92 -11.32
C ARG A 85 -15.11 10.87 -11.17
N LYS A 86 -14.14 10.87 -12.08
CA LYS A 86 -13.00 9.95 -12.01
C LYS A 86 -11.93 10.52 -11.09
N LYS A 87 -11.60 9.76 -10.05
CA LYS A 87 -10.57 10.11 -9.09
C LYS A 87 -9.49 9.03 -9.12
N TYR A 88 -8.25 9.47 -9.29
CA TYR A 88 -7.09 8.59 -9.32
C TYR A 88 -6.31 8.73 -8.03
N TYR A 89 -5.68 7.64 -7.62
CA TYR A 89 -4.81 7.61 -6.44
C TYR A 89 -3.44 7.10 -6.84
N SER A 90 -2.39 7.74 -6.31
CA SER A 90 -1.01 7.33 -6.51
C SER A 90 -0.30 7.28 -5.16
N CYS A 91 0.85 6.58 -5.11
CA CYS A 91 1.58 6.39 -3.87
C CYS A 91 3.05 6.80 -3.99
N GLU A 92 3.34 7.83 -4.76
CA GLU A 92 4.73 8.28 -4.99
C GLU A 92 5.45 8.62 -3.69
N ALA A 93 4.74 9.22 -2.72
CA ALA A 93 5.34 9.63 -1.45
C ALA A 93 5.83 8.43 -0.63
N LEU A 94 5.15 7.28 -0.70
CA LEU A 94 5.55 6.10 0.07
C LEU A 94 6.42 5.12 -0.73
N SER A 95 6.52 5.30 -2.04
CA SER A 95 7.26 4.37 -2.90
C SER A 95 8.72 4.13 -2.47
N PRO A 96 9.51 5.15 -2.10
CA PRO A 96 10.87 4.91 -1.66
C PRO A 96 10.97 3.97 -0.45
N ALA A 97 10.07 4.12 0.53
CA ALA A 97 10.07 3.26 1.71
C ALA A 97 9.66 1.83 1.37
N LEU A 98 8.68 1.68 0.48
CA LEU A 98 8.22 0.37 0.02
C LEU A 98 9.31 -0.36 -0.75
N GLU A 99 10.01 0.35 -1.64
CA GLU A 99 11.10 -0.21 -2.43
C GLU A 99 12.29 -0.61 -1.55
N LYS A 100 12.62 0.21 -0.57
CA LYS A 100 13.67 -0.11 0.40
C LYS A 100 13.34 -1.38 1.18
N TRP A 101 12.10 -1.50 1.64
CA TRP A 101 11.63 -2.70 2.33
C TRP A 101 11.74 -3.93 1.42
N HIS A 102 11.29 -3.81 0.17
CA HIS A 102 11.37 -4.90 -0.80
C HIS A 102 12.82 -5.35 -1.01
N ASN A 103 13.74 -4.40 -1.18
CA ASN A 103 15.15 -4.71 -1.37
C ASN A 103 15.73 -5.46 -0.17
N GLN A 104 15.33 -5.11 1.04
CA GLN A 104 15.76 -5.82 2.25
C GLN A 104 15.22 -7.25 2.27
N GLN A 105 13.97 -7.45 1.84
CA GLN A 105 13.38 -8.78 1.76
C GLN A 105 14.12 -9.66 0.73
N GLN A 106 14.51 -9.08 -0.39
CA GLN A 106 15.31 -9.81 -1.38
C GLN A 106 16.64 -10.28 -0.81
N LYS A 107 17.31 -9.46 0.00
CA LYS A 107 18.55 -9.85 0.66
C LYS A 107 18.35 -11.04 1.59
N ILE A 108 17.19 -11.13 2.23
CA ILE A 108 16.87 -12.24 3.13
C ILE A 108 16.64 -13.53 2.33
N PHE A 109 15.94 -13.45 1.19
CA PHE A 109 15.51 -14.62 0.43
C PHE A 109 16.45 -15.03 -0.72
N ASN A 110 17.43 -14.22 -1.04
CA ASN A 110 18.43 -14.56 -2.07
C ASN A 110 19.75 -15.07 -1.44
#